data_7d4ed82762789accf7438fbaa0580549
#
_entry.id   7d4ed82762789accf7438fbaa0580549
#
_cell.length_a   1.000
_cell.length_b   1.000
_cell.length_c   1.000
_cell.angle_alpha   90.00
_cell.angle_beta   90.00
_cell.angle_gamma   90.00
#
_symmetry.space_group_name_H-M   'P 1'
#
loop_
_entity.id
_entity.type
_entity.pdbx_description
1 polymer ?
#
loop_
_entity_poly.entity_id
_entity_poly.type
_entity_poly.pdbx_seq_one_letter_code
_entity_poly.pdbx_strand_id
1 'polypeptide(L)'
;MKNYFEMLDKTIKEYFKILSDEIPDFLNEYINTKEMQKQSGISVSCGTYYTKLFDKMIWYSSLDHSIAVSLIVWNFTKDKKQTLAGLFHDIATPVFKHSIDFMNGDYEKQESTEELTTRIINESQEIMKLLKRYGIKVEEVDNYHIYPIADNDTPMLSADRLEYTLSNGLGVRKKVWNLNDIKEIYDNIEVQKNE
;
A
#
# COMPACT_ATOMS: atom_id res chain seq x y z
N MET A 1 11.92 19.40 -1.04
CA MET A 1 12.07 18.00 -0.56
C MET A 1 12.48 17.13 -1.75
N LYS A 2 13.33 16.11 -1.55
CA LYS A 2 13.60 15.12 -2.62
C LYS A 2 12.30 14.34 -2.85
N ASN A 3 11.97 14.09 -4.11
CA ASN A 3 10.83 13.25 -4.46
C ASN A 3 11.08 11.83 -3.94
N TYR A 4 10.11 11.22 -3.25
CA TYR A 4 10.23 9.87 -2.70
C TYR A 4 10.71 8.85 -3.75
N PHE A 5 10.16 8.94 -4.95
CA PHE A 5 10.51 8.05 -6.07
C PHE A 5 11.97 8.14 -6.53
N GLU A 6 12.66 9.26 -6.28
CA GLU A 6 14.09 9.39 -6.62
C GLU A 6 14.97 8.53 -5.72
N MET A 7 14.53 8.29 -4.48
CA MET A 7 15.30 7.58 -3.45
C MET A 7 15.08 6.06 -3.46
N LEU A 8 14.07 5.57 -4.17
CA LEU A 8 13.72 4.14 -4.22
C LEU A 8 14.84 3.30 -4.87
N ASP A 9 14.95 2.05 -4.41
CA ASP A 9 15.72 1.02 -5.09
C ASP A 9 15.26 0.85 -6.54
N LYS A 10 16.20 0.51 -7.43
CA LYS A 10 15.91 0.33 -8.86
C LYS A 10 14.85 -0.75 -9.10
N THR A 11 14.91 -1.84 -8.36
CA THR A 11 13.96 -2.95 -8.50
C THR A 11 12.55 -2.52 -8.14
N ILE A 12 12.38 -1.71 -7.07
CA ILE A 12 11.08 -1.19 -6.65
C ILE A 12 10.54 -0.20 -7.68
N LYS A 13 11.39 0.65 -8.26
CA LYS A 13 10.98 1.55 -9.34
C LYS A 13 10.44 0.80 -10.56
N GLU A 14 11.14 -0.25 -10.97
CA GLU A 14 10.69 -1.08 -12.11
C GLU A 14 9.42 -1.87 -11.76
N TYR A 15 9.29 -2.35 -10.53
CA TYR A 15 8.08 -2.99 -10.04
C TYR A 15 6.87 -2.05 -10.11
N PHE A 16 7.00 -0.80 -9.65
CA PHE A 16 5.91 0.18 -9.73
C PHE A 16 5.46 0.49 -11.16
N LYS A 17 6.40 0.50 -12.12
CA LYS A 17 6.08 0.65 -13.54
C LYS A 17 5.31 -0.53 -14.14
N ILE A 18 5.44 -1.73 -13.55
CA ILE A 18 4.63 -2.89 -13.93
C ILE A 18 3.19 -2.70 -13.43
N LEU A 19 3.02 -2.16 -12.21
CA LEU A 19 1.69 -1.99 -11.60
C LEU A 19 0.87 -0.87 -12.23
N SER A 20 1.53 0.17 -12.76
CA SER A 20 0.85 1.26 -13.46
C SER A 20 1.80 1.97 -14.42
N ASP A 21 1.31 2.24 -15.64
CA ASP A 21 2.07 2.97 -16.67
C ASP A 21 2.39 4.41 -16.25
N GLU A 22 1.62 4.97 -15.32
CA GLU A 22 1.80 6.32 -14.79
C GLU A 22 1.65 6.37 -13.28
N ILE A 23 2.39 7.27 -12.65
CA ILE A 23 2.18 7.68 -11.26
C ILE A 23 1.47 9.03 -11.29
N PRO A 24 0.19 9.12 -10.91
CA PRO A 24 -0.55 10.37 -10.99
C PRO A 24 0.06 11.46 -10.11
N ASP A 25 0.14 12.69 -10.60
CA ASP A 25 0.72 13.83 -9.88
C ASP A 25 0.07 14.04 -8.51
N PHE A 26 -1.27 13.90 -8.42
CA PHE A 26 -1.98 14.07 -7.16
C PHE A 26 -1.50 13.06 -6.10
N LEU A 27 -1.21 11.81 -6.49
CA LEU A 27 -0.76 10.77 -5.58
C LEU A 27 0.58 11.14 -4.94
N ASN A 28 1.51 11.71 -5.73
CA ASN A 28 2.80 12.15 -5.25
C ASN A 28 2.69 13.23 -4.14
N GLU A 29 1.68 14.08 -4.19
CA GLU A 29 1.46 15.09 -3.15
C GLU A 29 1.10 14.45 -1.80
N TYR A 30 0.23 13.43 -1.79
CA TYR A 30 -0.13 12.72 -0.56
C TYR A 30 1.01 11.85 -0.03
N ILE A 31 1.73 11.15 -0.91
CA ILE A 31 2.91 10.35 -0.54
C ILE A 31 3.93 11.20 0.24
N ASN A 32 4.11 12.48 -0.10
CA ASN A 32 5.08 13.35 0.55
C ASN A 32 4.57 14.00 1.85
N THR A 33 3.35 13.72 2.32
CA THR A 33 2.89 14.15 3.64
C THR A 33 3.68 13.43 4.75
N LYS A 34 3.84 14.09 5.91
CA LYS A 34 4.64 13.51 7.00
C LYS A 34 4.05 12.23 7.56
N GLU A 35 2.72 12.09 7.54
CA GLU A 35 2.00 10.91 8.00
C GLU A 35 2.33 9.70 7.12
N MET A 36 2.32 9.88 5.79
CA MET A 36 2.72 8.83 4.85
C MET A 36 4.23 8.56 4.91
N GLN A 37 5.06 9.61 4.99
CA GLN A 37 6.52 9.44 5.07
C GLN A 37 6.98 8.68 6.32
N LYS A 38 6.22 8.71 7.41
CA LYS A 38 6.46 7.86 8.59
C LYS A 38 6.51 6.38 8.21
N GLN A 39 5.70 5.94 7.27
CA GLN A 39 5.61 4.55 6.83
C GLN A 39 6.86 4.07 6.07
N SER A 40 7.69 4.99 5.54
CA SER A 40 8.95 4.62 4.87
C SER A 40 9.99 3.99 5.80
N GLY A 41 9.89 4.26 7.11
CA GLY A 41 10.74 3.66 8.15
C GLY A 41 10.20 2.34 8.72
N ILE A 42 9.03 1.86 8.29
CA ILE A 42 8.39 0.65 8.79
C ILE A 42 8.54 -0.46 7.75
N SER A 43 9.19 -1.57 8.11
CA SER A 43 9.31 -2.74 7.24
C SER A 43 8.00 -3.52 7.18
N VAL A 44 7.56 -3.93 5.97
CA VAL A 44 6.43 -4.87 5.80
C VAL A 44 6.69 -6.23 6.44
N SER A 45 7.95 -6.57 6.70
CA SER A 45 8.36 -7.86 7.25
C SER A 45 8.39 -7.90 8.78
N CYS A 46 7.77 -6.95 9.49
CA CYS A 46 7.62 -6.95 10.96
C CYS A 46 8.94 -7.19 11.73
N GLY A 47 10.07 -6.66 11.24
CA GLY A 47 11.37 -6.82 11.89
C GLY A 47 12.16 -8.09 11.53
N THR A 48 11.60 -9.02 10.77
CA THR A 48 12.34 -10.22 10.30
C THR A 48 13.55 -9.84 9.44
N TYR A 49 13.51 -8.69 8.77
CA TYR A 49 14.61 -8.11 7.99
C TYR A 49 15.92 -8.03 8.78
N TYR A 50 15.86 -7.85 10.09
CA TYR A 50 17.04 -7.74 10.95
C TYR A 50 17.63 -9.09 11.39
N THR A 51 17.05 -10.21 10.92
CA THR A 51 17.57 -11.54 11.22
C THR A 51 18.53 -12.00 10.14
N LYS A 52 19.56 -12.81 10.51
CA LYS A 52 20.55 -13.32 9.55
C LYS A 52 19.94 -14.13 8.39
N LEU A 53 18.77 -14.70 8.60
CA LEU A 53 18.06 -15.50 7.58
C LEU A 53 17.53 -14.61 6.45
N PHE A 54 17.23 -13.34 6.73
CA PHE A 54 16.59 -12.40 5.82
C PHE A 54 17.43 -11.13 5.57
N ASP A 55 18.71 -11.12 5.95
CA ASP A 55 19.61 -9.95 5.82
C ASP A 55 19.94 -9.53 4.37
N LYS A 56 19.61 -10.39 3.40
CA LYS A 56 19.81 -10.16 1.95
C LYS A 56 18.53 -9.74 1.21
N MET A 57 17.45 -9.49 1.94
CA MET A 57 16.20 -9.07 1.33
C MET A 57 16.26 -7.61 0.88
N ILE A 58 15.48 -7.28 -0.13
CA ILE A 58 15.26 -5.90 -0.54
C ILE A 58 14.49 -5.20 0.59
N TRP A 59 14.96 -4.03 1.03
CA TRP A 59 14.17 -3.20 1.92
C TRP A 59 12.87 -2.78 1.21
N TYR A 60 11.76 -3.16 1.79
CA TYR A 60 10.42 -2.82 1.32
C TYR A 60 9.62 -2.30 2.51
N SER A 61 9.22 -1.04 2.42
CA SER A 61 8.54 -0.36 3.52
C SER A 61 7.01 -0.50 3.42
N SER A 62 6.31 -0.20 4.52
CA SER A 62 4.84 -0.03 4.47
C SER A 62 4.42 1.07 3.51
N LEU A 63 5.24 2.12 3.32
CA LEU A 63 4.96 3.14 2.32
C LEU A 63 5.05 2.59 0.89
N ASP A 64 6.07 1.76 0.59
CA ASP A 64 6.18 1.11 -0.73
C ASP A 64 4.97 0.24 -1.01
N HIS A 65 4.54 -0.55 -0.02
CA HIS A 65 3.33 -1.37 -0.10
C HIS A 65 2.08 -0.51 -0.37
N SER A 66 1.84 0.52 0.43
CA SER A 66 0.69 1.43 0.26
C SER A 66 0.68 2.13 -1.10
N ILE A 67 1.86 2.54 -1.60
CA ILE A 67 1.99 3.10 -2.95
C ILE A 67 1.65 2.03 -4.00
N ALA A 68 2.17 0.83 -3.89
CA ALA A 68 1.91 -0.24 -4.85
C ALA A 68 0.42 -0.63 -4.88
N VAL A 69 -0.23 -0.77 -3.72
CA VAL A 69 -1.69 -0.97 -3.63
C VAL A 69 -2.43 0.15 -4.35
N SER A 70 -2.07 1.41 -4.09
CA SER A 70 -2.71 2.55 -4.75
C SER A 70 -2.49 2.58 -6.26
N LEU A 71 -1.32 2.15 -6.75
CA LEU A 71 -1.03 2.04 -8.19
C LEU A 71 -1.87 0.94 -8.85
N ILE A 72 -2.06 -0.21 -8.21
CA ILE A 72 -2.96 -1.27 -8.68
C ILE A 72 -4.39 -0.73 -8.78
N VAL A 73 -4.89 -0.08 -7.71
CA VAL A 73 -6.24 0.52 -7.72
C VAL A 73 -6.36 1.55 -8.84
N TRP A 74 -5.37 2.45 -9.00
CA TRP A 74 -5.36 3.43 -10.08
C TRP A 74 -5.36 2.78 -11.46
N ASN A 75 -4.57 1.73 -11.65
CA ASN A 75 -4.50 1.05 -12.93
C ASN A 75 -5.87 0.52 -13.40
N PHE A 76 -6.62 -0.09 -12.48
CA PHE A 76 -7.90 -0.72 -12.78
C PHE A 76 -9.11 0.21 -12.71
N THR A 77 -9.05 1.31 -11.97
CA THR A 77 -10.23 2.15 -11.70
C THR A 77 -10.14 3.56 -12.29
N LYS A 78 -8.93 4.12 -12.38
CA LYS A 78 -8.67 5.54 -12.66
C LYS A 78 -9.47 6.49 -11.75
N ASP A 79 -9.88 6.03 -10.56
CA ASP A 79 -10.65 6.77 -9.57
C ASP A 79 -9.75 7.26 -8.43
N LYS A 80 -9.74 8.58 -8.20
CA LYS A 80 -8.89 9.21 -7.18
C LYS A 80 -9.23 8.78 -5.76
N LYS A 81 -10.52 8.59 -5.45
CA LYS A 81 -10.99 8.27 -4.09
C LYS A 81 -10.57 6.86 -3.73
N GLN A 82 -10.83 5.89 -4.61
CA GLN A 82 -10.41 4.51 -4.44
C GLN A 82 -8.87 4.40 -4.33
N THR A 83 -8.14 5.13 -5.17
CA THR A 83 -6.68 5.18 -5.14
C THR A 83 -6.14 5.71 -3.81
N LEU A 84 -6.75 6.78 -3.29
CA LEU A 84 -6.36 7.35 -1.99
C LEU A 84 -6.76 6.44 -0.82
N ALA A 85 -7.91 5.77 -0.89
CA ALA A 85 -8.28 4.77 0.11
C ALA A 85 -7.25 3.63 0.15
N GLY A 86 -6.81 3.13 -1.01
CA GLY A 86 -5.70 2.18 -1.10
C GLY A 86 -4.36 2.74 -0.62
N LEU A 87 -4.08 4.04 -0.77
CA LEU A 87 -2.87 4.66 -0.23
C LEU A 87 -2.91 4.73 1.31
N PHE A 88 -4.08 5.04 1.88
CA PHE A 88 -4.22 5.29 3.32
C PHE A 88 -4.52 4.04 4.15
N HIS A 89 -4.78 2.89 3.54
CA HIS A 89 -5.22 1.70 4.26
C HIS A 89 -4.30 1.35 5.45
N ASP A 90 -3.00 1.48 5.27
CA ASP A 90 -1.96 1.16 6.26
C ASP A 90 -1.42 2.39 7.03
N ILE A 91 -2.01 3.60 6.87
CA ILE A 91 -1.47 4.84 7.47
C ILE A 91 -1.39 4.77 9.00
N ALA A 92 -2.26 4.01 9.63
CA ALA A 92 -2.33 3.81 11.07
C ALA A 92 -1.42 2.68 11.57
N THR A 93 -0.84 1.89 10.67
CA THR A 93 -0.05 0.71 11.02
C THR A 93 1.15 1.08 11.89
N PRO A 94 1.31 0.45 13.06
CA PRO A 94 2.43 0.68 13.96
C PRO A 94 3.71 -0.01 13.49
N VAL A 95 4.85 0.36 14.09
CA VAL A 95 6.18 -0.18 13.70
C VAL A 95 6.25 -1.71 13.74
N PHE A 96 5.52 -2.35 14.66
CA PHE A 96 5.49 -3.81 14.80
C PHE A 96 4.32 -4.48 14.06
N LYS A 97 3.58 -3.70 13.25
CA LYS A 97 2.45 -4.18 12.42
C LYS A 97 1.55 -5.17 13.20
N HIS A 98 1.22 -6.29 12.59
CA HIS A 98 0.34 -7.32 13.17
C HIS A 98 0.79 -7.91 14.51
N SER A 99 2.04 -7.70 14.95
CA SER A 99 2.46 -8.06 16.31
C SER A 99 1.66 -7.28 17.38
N ILE A 100 1.19 -6.06 17.04
CA ILE A 100 0.34 -5.26 17.93
C ILE A 100 -1.09 -5.81 17.96
N ASP A 101 -1.61 -6.29 16.85
CA ASP A 101 -2.92 -6.93 16.78
C ASP A 101 -2.97 -8.17 17.69
N PHE A 102 -1.90 -8.98 17.65
CA PHE A 102 -1.73 -10.10 18.59
C PHE A 102 -1.73 -9.63 20.06
N MET A 103 -1.03 -8.55 20.39
CA MET A 103 -1.02 -8.00 21.76
C MET A 103 -2.40 -7.51 22.19
N ASN A 104 -3.20 -6.98 21.24
CA ASN A 104 -4.56 -6.50 21.47
C ASN A 104 -5.61 -7.64 21.48
N GLY A 105 -5.20 -8.89 21.24
CA GLY A 105 -6.10 -10.05 21.18
C GLY A 105 -6.81 -10.21 19.83
N ASP A 106 -6.51 -9.38 18.85
CA ASP A 106 -7.05 -9.44 17.47
C ASP A 106 -6.10 -10.22 16.55
N TYR A 107 -5.99 -11.53 16.80
CA TYR A 107 -5.13 -12.42 16.01
C TYR A 107 -5.83 -13.02 14.80
N GLU A 108 -7.14 -12.93 14.71
CA GLU A 108 -7.91 -13.47 13.58
C GLU A 108 -8.05 -12.46 12.44
N LYS A 109 -8.50 -11.24 12.75
CA LYS A 109 -8.75 -10.18 11.74
C LYS A 109 -7.52 -9.33 11.49
N GLN A 110 -6.75 -9.03 12.53
CA GLN A 110 -5.54 -8.18 12.49
C GLN A 110 -5.85 -6.73 12.05
N GLU A 111 -7.03 -6.22 12.42
CA GLU A 111 -7.56 -4.90 12.03
C GLU A 111 -7.56 -3.88 13.19
N SER A 112 -7.10 -4.28 14.40
CA SER A 112 -7.24 -3.45 15.62
C SER A 112 -6.56 -2.07 15.52
N THR A 113 -5.66 -1.89 14.55
CA THR A 113 -4.95 -0.64 14.32
C THR A 113 -5.59 0.23 13.24
N GLU A 114 -6.51 -0.29 12.44
CA GLU A 114 -7.16 0.44 11.34
C GLU A 114 -8.11 1.53 11.82
N GLU A 115 -8.72 1.37 13.01
CA GLU A 115 -9.61 2.36 13.64
C GLU A 115 -8.98 3.76 13.79
N LEU A 116 -7.64 3.85 13.75
CA LEU A 116 -6.92 5.12 13.86
C LEU A 116 -6.79 5.86 12.52
N THR A 117 -7.10 5.23 11.39
CA THR A 117 -6.93 5.81 10.05
C THR A 117 -7.71 7.12 9.91
N THR A 118 -9.00 7.10 10.20
CA THR A 118 -9.87 8.29 10.17
C THR A 118 -9.32 9.43 11.04
N ARG A 119 -8.84 9.10 12.23
CA ARG A 119 -8.27 10.07 13.15
C ARG A 119 -6.99 10.70 12.60
N ILE A 120 -6.05 9.89 12.10
CA ILE A 120 -4.77 10.37 11.56
C ILE A 120 -5.03 11.30 10.37
N ILE A 121 -5.95 10.94 9.46
CA ILE A 121 -6.33 11.77 8.31
C ILE A 121 -6.89 13.11 8.79
N ASN A 122 -7.85 13.11 9.72
CA ASN A 122 -8.49 14.34 10.22
C ASN A 122 -7.52 15.26 11.00
N GLU A 123 -6.56 14.70 11.73
CA GLU A 123 -5.56 15.47 12.47
C GLU A 123 -4.43 16.01 11.57
N SER A 124 -4.26 15.48 10.35
CA SER A 124 -3.24 15.92 9.40
C SER A 124 -3.65 17.18 8.65
N GLN A 125 -3.01 18.31 8.96
CA GLN A 125 -3.24 19.57 8.24
C GLN A 125 -2.87 19.46 6.75
N GLU A 126 -1.83 18.67 6.42
CA GLU A 126 -1.35 18.49 5.04
C GLU A 126 -2.36 17.68 4.23
N ILE A 127 -2.78 16.52 4.74
CA ILE A 127 -3.77 15.65 4.06
C ILE A 127 -5.10 16.39 3.91
N MET A 128 -5.61 17.02 4.98
CA MET A 128 -6.87 17.75 4.94
C MET A 128 -6.86 18.91 3.93
N LYS A 129 -5.74 19.62 3.81
CA LYS A 129 -5.58 20.67 2.78
C LYS A 129 -5.64 20.10 1.37
N LEU A 130 -5.01 18.95 1.14
CA LEU A 130 -5.05 18.27 -0.15
C LEU A 130 -6.45 17.75 -0.47
N LEU A 131 -7.11 17.06 0.46
CA LEU A 131 -8.48 16.56 0.30
C LEU A 131 -9.44 17.70 -0.06
N LYS A 132 -9.37 18.82 0.66
CA LYS A 132 -10.16 20.02 0.36
C LYS A 132 -9.90 20.56 -1.05
N ARG A 133 -8.64 20.60 -1.49
CA ARG A 133 -8.28 21.07 -2.84
C ARG A 133 -8.83 20.19 -3.94
N TYR A 134 -8.90 18.87 -3.72
CA TYR A 134 -9.43 17.91 -4.68
C TYR A 134 -10.94 17.67 -4.54
N GLY A 135 -11.61 18.32 -3.56
CA GLY A 135 -13.03 18.15 -3.30
C GLY A 135 -13.40 16.75 -2.83
N ILE A 136 -12.48 16.09 -2.10
CA ILE A 136 -12.64 14.73 -1.57
C ILE A 136 -12.89 14.84 -0.06
N LYS A 137 -13.85 14.06 0.45
CA LYS A 137 -14.18 13.99 1.87
C LYS A 137 -13.40 12.86 2.52
N VAL A 138 -13.21 12.94 3.85
CA VAL A 138 -12.47 11.92 4.62
C VAL A 138 -13.16 10.56 4.52
N GLU A 139 -14.47 10.51 4.69
CA GLU A 139 -15.27 9.28 4.60
C GLU A 139 -15.23 8.58 3.21
N GLU A 140 -14.65 9.21 2.22
CA GLU A 140 -14.45 8.63 0.89
C GLU A 140 -13.07 7.97 0.73
N VAL A 141 -12.19 8.09 1.74
CA VAL A 141 -10.80 7.63 1.63
C VAL A 141 -10.23 6.98 2.89
N ASP A 142 -10.97 7.01 4.01
CA ASP A 142 -10.52 6.47 5.30
C ASP A 142 -10.86 4.99 5.54
N ASN A 143 -11.69 4.43 4.65
CA ASN A 143 -12.06 3.02 4.69
C ASN A 143 -11.96 2.40 3.29
N TYR A 144 -10.92 1.61 3.04
CA TYR A 144 -10.69 0.98 1.75
C TYR A 144 -11.59 -0.24 1.48
N HIS A 145 -12.19 -0.83 2.51
CA HIS A 145 -13.12 -1.97 2.38
C HIS A 145 -14.40 -1.63 1.62
N ILE A 146 -14.76 -0.34 1.51
CA ILE A 146 -15.92 0.07 0.69
C ILE A 146 -15.66 -0.02 -0.82
N TYR A 147 -14.44 -0.29 -1.22
CA TYR A 147 -14.00 -0.35 -2.61
C TYR A 147 -13.54 -1.77 -2.99
N PRO A 148 -14.34 -2.55 -3.72
CA PRO A 148 -14.07 -3.97 -3.99
C PRO A 148 -12.76 -4.26 -4.73
N ILE A 149 -12.20 -3.28 -5.46
CA ILE A 149 -10.87 -3.42 -6.09
C ILE A 149 -9.75 -3.25 -5.04
N ALA A 150 -9.92 -2.31 -4.09
CA ALA A 150 -8.91 -2.08 -3.06
C ALA A 150 -8.90 -3.23 -2.06
N ASP A 151 -10.08 -3.61 -1.54
CA ASP A 151 -10.28 -4.79 -0.70
C ASP A 151 -11.64 -5.44 -0.94
N ASN A 152 -11.77 -6.73 -0.57
CA ASN A 152 -12.98 -7.53 -0.70
C ASN A 152 -12.92 -8.77 0.20
N ASP A 153 -14.02 -9.53 0.27
CA ASP A 153 -14.10 -10.73 1.10
C ASP A 153 -13.13 -11.83 0.65
N THR A 154 -12.45 -12.45 1.61
CA THR A 154 -11.63 -13.64 1.38
C THR A 154 -12.54 -14.81 0.90
N PRO A 155 -12.15 -15.57 -0.14
CA PRO A 155 -10.80 -15.68 -0.75
C PRO A 155 -10.61 -14.85 -2.04
N MET A 156 -11.46 -13.88 -2.33
CA MET A 156 -11.36 -13.09 -3.55
C MET A 156 -10.08 -12.25 -3.58
N LEU A 157 -9.56 -11.99 -4.78
CA LEU A 157 -8.36 -11.21 -4.98
C LEU A 157 -8.70 -9.71 -4.90
N SER A 158 -7.98 -8.98 -4.05
CA SER A 158 -8.01 -7.52 -3.95
C SER A 158 -6.65 -6.92 -4.32
N ALA A 159 -6.58 -5.61 -4.49
CA ALA A 159 -5.32 -4.92 -4.77
C ALA A 159 -4.30 -5.13 -3.65
N ASP A 160 -4.73 -5.10 -2.39
CA ASP A 160 -3.88 -5.34 -1.22
C ASP A 160 -3.30 -6.76 -1.22
N ARG A 161 -4.14 -7.80 -1.35
CA ARG A 161 -3.70 -9.20 -1.38
C ARG A 161 -2.84 -9.52 -2.61
N LEU A 162 -3.17 -8.93 -3.76
CA LEU A 162 -2.37 -9.08 -4.98
C LEU A 162 -0.99 -8.48 -4.78
N GLU A 163 -0.92 -7.24 -4.29
CA GLU A 163 0.33 -6.55 -4.02
C GLU A 163 1.23 -7.34 -3.08
N TYR A 164 0.66 -7.76 -1.93
CA TYR A 164 1.37 -8.57 -0.95
C TYR A 164 1.95 -9.86 -1.56
N THR A 165 1.20 -10.50 -2.46
CA THR A 165 1.64 -11.71 -3.15
C THR A 165 2.80 -11.42 -4.11
N LEU A 166 2.68 -10.39 -4.94
CA LEU A 166 3.68 -10.03 -5.95
C LEU A 166 4.99 -9.55 -5.30
N SER A 167 4.91 -8.66 -4.32
CA SER A 167 6.09 -8.13 -3.62
C SER A 167 6.84 -9.21 -2.83
N ASN A 168 6.12 -10.12 -2.18
CA ASN A 168 6.74 -11.28 -1.52
C ASN A 168 7.45 -12.20 -2.53
N GLY A 169 6.86 -12.44 -3.69
CA GLY A 169 7.46 -13.23 -4.76
C GLY A 169 8.73 -12.59 -5.33
N LEU A 170 8.75 -11.25 -5.46
CA LEU A 170 9.89 -10.49 -5.98
C LEU A 170 11.13 -10.55 -5.06
N GLY A 171 10.97 -10.80 -3.79
CA GLY A 171 12.11 -10.95 -2.90
C GLY A 171 12.07 -10.13 -1.63
N VAL A 172 10.91 -9.65 -1.23
CA VAL A 172 10.72 -9.05 0.10
C VAL A 172 10.92 -10.10 1.20
N ARG A 173 10.57 -11.36 0.94
CA ARG A 173 10.81 -12.49 1.87
C ARG A 173 11.61 -13.64 1.24
N LYS A 174 11.33 -13.99 0.00
CA LYS A 174 12.01 -15.09 -0.69
C LYS A 174 11.93 -14.86 -2.19
N LYS A 175 13.05 -14.56 -2.82
CA LYS A 175 13.09 -14.35 -4.28
C LYS A 175 12.66 -15.60 -5.03
N VAL A 176 11.39 -15.65 -5.40
CA VAL A 176 10.77 -16.71 -6.18
C VAL A 176 10.54 -16.26 -7.61
N TRP A 177 10.18 -14.99 -7.79
CA TRP A 177 9.91 -14.38 -9.09
C TRP A 177 10.90 -13.26 -9.40
N ASN A 178 11.14 -13.04 -10.68
CA ASN A 178 11.79 -11.84 -11.19
C ASN A 178 10.72 -10.86 -11.74
N LEU A 179 11.16 -9.67 -12.17
CA LEU A 179 10.24 -8.65 -12.68
C LEU A 179 9.46 -9.08 -13.94
N ASN A 180 10.05 -9.95 -14.78
CA ASN A 180 9.36 -10.44 -15.97
C ASN A 180 8.24 -11.43 -15.59
N ASP A 181 8.50 -12.30 -14.60
CA ASP A 181 7.47 -13.21 -14.08
C ASP A 181 6.29 -12.42 -13.48
N ILE A 182 6.58 -11.36 -12.72
CA ILE A 182 5.56 -10.48 -12.14
C ILE A 182 4.78 -9.76 -13.22
N LYS A 183 5.47 -9.25 -14.24
CA LYS A 183 4.81 -8.59 -15.37
C LYS A 183 3.88 -9.53 -16.11
N GLU A 184 4.32 -10.75 -16.39
CA GLU A 184 3.49 -11.78 -17.05
C GLU A 184 2.24 -12.10 -16.21
N ILE A 185 2.39 -12.28 -14.89
CA ILE A 185 1.26 -12.49 -13.99
C ILE A 185 0.31 -11.30 -14.03
N TYR A 186 0.83 -10.09 -13.86
CA TYR A 186 0.04 -8.88 -13.72
C TYR A 186 -0.70 -8.49 -15.00
N ASP A 187 -0.07 -8.64 -16.17
CA ASP A 187 -0.66 -8.36 -17.48
C ASP A 187 -1.86 -9.29 -17.81
N ASN A 188 -1.96 -10.44 -17.13
CA ASN A 188 -3.06 -11.41 -17.30
C ASN A 188 -4.17 -11.28 -16.24
N ILE A 189 -4.12 -10.25 -15.38
CA ILE A 189 -5.18 -9.99 -14.40
C ILE A 189 -6.28 -9.13 -15.03
N GLU A 190 -7.51 -9.59 -14.92
CA GLU A 190 -8.70 -8.90 -15.40
C GLU A 190 -9.69 -8.65 -14.26
N VAL A 191 -10.33 -7.47 -14.30
CA VAL A 191 -11.44 -7.15 -13.40
C VAL A 191 -12.75 -7.60 -14.05
N GLN A 192 -13.44 -8.54 -13.39
CA GLN A 192 -14.76 -8.97 -13.80
C GLN A 192 -15.82 -8.31 -12.91
N LYS A 193 -16.90 -7.84 -13.50
CA LYS A 193 -18.09 -7.42 -12.74
C LYS A 193 -18.85 -8.68 -12.36
N ASN A 194 -19.12 -8.85 -11.06
CA ASN A 194 -20.11 -9.85 -10.63
C ASN A 194 -21.49 -9.37 -11.10
N GLU A 195 -22.20 -10.20 -11.84
CA GLU A 195 -23.59 -9.98 -12.25
C GLU A 195 -24.53 -10.03 -11.03
#